data_6ce89691ce94ad31a6c495f51d3e5f83
#
_entry.id   6ce89691ce94ad31a6c495f51d3e5f83
#
_cell.length_a   1.000
_cell.length_b   1.000
_cell.length_c   1.000
_cell.angle_alpha   90.00
_cell.angle_beta   90.00
_cell.angle_gamma   90.00
#
_symmetry.space_group_name_H-M   'P 1'
#
loop_
_entity.id
_entity.type
_entity.pdbx_description
1 polymer ?
#
loop_
_entity_poly.entity_id
_entity_poly.type
_entity_poly.pdbx_seq_one_letter_code
_entity_poly.pdbx_strand_id
1 'polypeptide(L)'
;FEINSSSNSHVTPNDDTSVYYQGCLWGGKVPEVMQIIDELENKVNEDLENDVIAIWHDESHLNKFFIQNKDKVNTLGSEFAYPELFDSYCNFEPKIVHLKKDNSKYHK
;
A
#
# COMPACT_ATOMS: atom_id res chain seq x y z
N PHE A 1 6.83 2.47 5.82
CA PHE A 1 5.73 2.54 6.80
C PHE A 1 5.63 3.95 7.40
N GLU A 2 4.44 4.35 7.79
CA GLU A 2 4.23 5.63 8.46
C GLU A 2 4.65 5.54 9.94
N ILE A 3 5.53 6.44 10.35
CA ILE A 3 6.04 6.49 11.72
C ILE A 3 5.49 7.67 12.52
N ASN A 4 4.71 8.56 11.89
CA ASN A 4 4.08 9.68 12.56
C ASN A 4 2.92 9.20 13.43
N SER A 5 3.07 9.30 14.76
CA SER A 5 2.07 8.82 15.72
C SER A 5 0.74 9.58 15.66
N SER A 6 0.70 10.73 15.00
CA SER A 6 -0.53 11.49 14.79
C SER A 6 -1.39 10.98 13.64
N SER A 7 -0.84 10.11 12.79
CA SER A 7 -1.57 9.51 11.68
C SER A 7 -2.29 8.24 12.09
N ASN A 8 -3.49 8.02 11.55
CA ASN A 8 -4.22 6.76 11.68
C ASN A 8 -3.52 5.58 10.98
N SER A 9 -2.54 5.87 10.11
CA SER A 9 -1.74 4.86 9.43
C SER A 9 -0.42 4.51 10.16
N HIS A 10 -0.21 5.05 11.36
CA HIS A 10 0.99 4.84 12.15
C HIS A 10 1.25 3.36 12.44
N VAL A 11 2.45 2.91 12.11
CA VAL A 11 2.93 1.54 12.37
C VAL A 11 3.94 1.58 13.51
N THR A 12 3.71 0.78 14.54
CA THR A 12 4.56 0.71 15.72
C THR A 12 5.58 -0.43 15.60
N PRO A 13 6.65 -0.45 16.44
CA PRO A 13 7.57 -1.60 16.49
C PRO A 13 6.92 -2.93 16.87
N ASN A 14 5.73 -2.91 17.48
CA ASN A 14 4.98 -4.11 17.84
C ASN A 14 4.15 -4.68 16.68
N ASP A 15 3.95 -3.91 15.61
CA ASP A 15 3.23 -4.37 14.44
C ASP A 15 4.12 -5.32 13.61
N ASP A 16 3.49 -6.29 12.95
CA ASP A 16 4.20 -7.19 12.05
C ASP A 16 4.50 -6.49 10.73
N THR A 17 5.73 -6.01 10.59
CA THR A 17 6.22 -5.29 9.41
C THR A 17 7.03 -6.17 8.46
N SER A 18 6.86 -7.49 8.52
CA SER A 18 7.59 -8.43 7.66
C SER A 18 7.25 -8.28 6.17
N VAL A 19 6.07 -7.72 5.85
CA VAL A 19 5.65 -7.46 4.48
C VAL A 19 5.23 -6.01 4.36
N TYR A 20 5.71 -5.36 3.29
CA TYR A 20 5.23 -4.05 2.85
C TYR A 20 4.26 -4.24 1.69
N TYR A 21 3.06 -3.73 1.80
CA TYR A 21 2.01 -3.86 0.78
C TYR A 21 2.01 -2.64 -0.12
N GLN A 22 2.25 -2.85 -1.42
CA GLN A 22 2.16 -1.78 -2.41
C GLN A 22 0.70 -1.46 -2.73
N GLY A 23 0.40 -0.19 -2.91
CA GLY A 23 -0.94 0.27 -3.27
C GLY A 23 -1.31 0.09 -4.74
N CYS A 24 -0.37 -0.36 -5.57
CA CYS A 24 -0.54 -0.45 -7.02
C CYS A 24 -1.40 -1.62 -7.49
N LEU A 25 -1.50 -2.68 -6.70
CA LEU A 25 -2.30 -3.86 -7.04
C LEU A 25 -2.86 -4.51 -5.78
N TRP A 26 -4.16 -4.40 -5.61
CA TRP A 26 -4.90 -5.09 -4.55
C TRP A 26 -6.36 -5.22 -4.95
N GLY A 27 -7.07 -6.11 -4.30
CA GLY A 27 -8.48 -6.30 -4.61
C GLY A 27 -9.10 -7.40 -3.79
N GLY A 28 -10.33 -7.74 -4.11
CA GLY A 28 -11.08 -8.78 -3.42
C GLY A 28 -12.53 -8.82 -3.88
N LYS A 29 -13.38 -9.46 -3.10
CA LYS A 29 -14.82 -9.46 -3.36
C LYS A 29 -15.39 -8.06 -3.13
N VAL A 30 -16.39 -7.70 -3.90
CA VAL A 30 -16.97 -6.33 -3.89
C VAL A 30 -17.37 -5.87 -2.49
N PRO A 31 -18.11 -6.64 -1.66
CA PRO A 31 -18.49 -6.16 -0.33
C PRO A 31 -17.28 -5.83 0.56
N GLU A 32 -16.27 -6.69 0.54
CA GLU A 32 -15.05 -6.51 1.35
C GLU A 32 -14.22 -5.33 0.87
N VAL A 33 -14.05 -5.18 -0.45
CA VAL A 33 -13.31 -4.05 -1.02
C VAL A 33 -14.00 -2.73 -0.71
N MET A 34 -15.31 -2.66 -0.83
CA MET A 34 -16.08 -1.45 -0.51
C MET A 34 -15.95 -1.09 0.97
N GLN A 35 -15.95 -2.08 1.85
CA GLN A 35 -15.74 -1.85 3.29
C GLN A 35 -14.35 -1.29 3.57
N ILE A 36 -13.33 -1.80 2.91
CA ILE A 36 -11.96 -1.29 3.03
C ILE A 36 -11.88 0.16 2.57
N ILE A 37 -12.45 0.48 1.42
CA ILE A 37 -12.45 1.83 0.86
C ILE A 37 -13.14 2.81 1.84
N ASP A 38 -14.30 2.46 2.37
CA ASP A 38 -15.02 3.31 3.30
C ASP A 38 -14.22 3.54 4.59
N GLU A 39 -13.62 2.50 5.15
CA GLU A 39 -12.80 2.61 6.35
C GLU A 39 -11.57 3.49 6.13
N LEU A 40 -10.88 3.29 5.03
CA LEU A 40 -9.67 4.07 4.71
C LEU A 40 -10.00 5.52 4.39
N GLU A 41 -11.10 5.79 3.69
CA GLU A 41 -11.56 7.15 3.42
C GLU A 41 -11.79 7.91 4.73
N ASN A 42 -12.48 7.29 5.69
CA ASN A 42 -12.74 7.90 6.99
C ASN A 42 -11.44 8.21 7.74
N LYS A 43 -10.47 7.30 7.70
CA LYS A 43 -9.17 7.49 8.37
C LYS A 43 -8.33 8.58 7.70
N VAL A 44 -8.33 8.64 6.38
CA VAL A 44 -7.64 9.72 5.64
C VAL A 44 -8.26 11.07 5.96
N ASN A 45 -9.59 11.17 5.97
CA ASN A 45 -10.28 12.41 6.28
C ASN A 45 -10.05 12.84 7.72
N GLU A 46 -10.03 11.92 8.67
CA GLU A 46 -9.68 12.22 10.06
C GLU A 46 -8.26 12.75 10.19
N ASP A 47 -7.30 12.13 9.49
CA ASP A 47 -5.92 12.64 9.45
C ASP A 47 -5.88 14.07 8.90
N LEU A 48 -6.59 14.34 7.80
CA LEU A 48 -6.65 15.67 7.18
C LEU A 48 -7.27 16.72 8.11
N GLU A 49 -8.27 16.37 8.91
CA GLU A 49 -8.86 17.26 9.92
C GLU A 49 -7.82 17.64 10.98
N ASN A 50 -6.83 16.81 11.22
CA ASN A 50 -5.73 17.05 12.16
C ASN A 50 -4.45 17.56 11.46
N ASP A 51 -4.55 18.02 10.23
CA ASP A 51 -3.43 18.50 9.41
C ASP A 51 -2.34 17.43 9.21
N VAL A 52 -2.73 16.17 9.11
CA VAL A 52 -1.81 15.04 8.91
C VAL A 52 -2.02 14.43 7.53
N ILE A 53 -0.93 14.24 6.80
CA ILE A 53 -0.89 13.48 5.55
C ILE A 53 0.17 12.40 5.73
N ALA A 54 -0.23 11.12 5.60
CA ALA A 54 0.69 10.00 5.70
C ALA A 54 1.77 10.06 4.60
N ILE A 55 2.96 9.56 4.91
CA ILE A 55 4.13 9.67 4.04
C ILE A 55 3.90 9.13 2.62
N TRP A 56 3.15 8.04 2.48
CA TRP A 56 2.79 7.45 1.18
C TRP A 56 1.28 7.50 0.93
N HIS A 57 0.61 8.52 1.47
CA HIS A 57 -0.81 8.79 1.26
C HIS A 57 -1.69 7.55 1.53
N ASP A 58 -2.51 7.14 0.58
CA ASP A 58 -3.41 5.99 0.69
C ASP A 58 -2.66 4.67 0.89
N GLU A 59 -1.48 4.51 0.31
CA GLU A 59 -0.66 3.30 0.48
C GLU A 59 -0.27 3.08 1.93
N SER A 60 0.05 4.14 2.66
CA SER A 60 0.34 4.06 4.11
C SER A 60 -0.85 3.51 4.89
N HIS A 61 -2.05 3.98 4.58
CA HIS A 61 -3.29 3.50 5.20
C HIS A 61 -3.61 2.06 4.83
N LEU A 62 -3.40 1.67 3.57
CA LEU A 62 -3.54 0.28 3.13
C LEU A 62 -2.59 -0.65 3.87
N ASN A 63 -1.32 -0.25 4.03
CA ASN A 63 -0.35 -1.03 4.79
C ASN A 63 -0.80 -1.27 6.22
N LYS A 64 -1.25 -0.24 6.90
CA LYS A 64 -1.76 -0.37 8.28
C LYS A 64 -2.94 -1.32 8.34
N PHE A 65 -3.88 -1.18 7.42
CA PHE A 65 -5.05 -2.06 7.35
C PHE A 65 -4.65 -3.53 7.16
N PHE A 66 -3.78 -3.81 6.18
CA PHE A 66 -3.38 -5.18 5.88
C PHE A 66 -2.54 -5.80 7.00
N ILE A 67 -1.68 -5.02 7.64
CA ILE A 67 -0.92 -5.48 8.81
C ILE A 67 -1.86 -5.90 9.94
N GLN A 68 -2.89 -5.12 10.21
CA GLN A 68 -3.87 -5.42 11.26
C GLN A 68 -4.82 -6.56 10.93
N ASN A 69 -4.96 -6.90 9.65
CA ASN A 69 -5.89 -7.93 9.16
C ASN A 69 -5.19 -9.04 8.37
N LYS A 70 -3.96 -9.37 8.73
CA LYS A 70 -3.13 -10.34 8.01
C LYS A 70 -3.80 -11.70 7.80
N ASP A 71 -4.58 -12.16 8.76
CA ASP A 71 -5.32 -13.40 8.71
C ASP A 71 -6.42 -13.43 7.63
N LYS A 72 -6.85 -12.25 7.16
CA LYS A 72 -7.88 -12.08 6.13
C LYS A 72 -7.31 -11.72 4.76
N VAL A 73 -6.00 -11.55 4.66
CA VAL A 73 -5.31 -11.08 3.46
C VAL A 73 -4.54 -12.23 2.82
N ASN A 74 -4.75 -12.42 1.51
CA ASN A 74 -3.95 -13.33 0.71
C ASN A 74 -2.86 -12.51 0.01
N THR A 75 -1.63 -12.64 0.49
CA THR A 75 -0.48 -11.87 -0.02
C THR A 75 0.09 -12.54 -1.26
N LEU A 76 0.14 -11.79 -2.37
CA LEU A 76 0.78 -12.24 -3.62
C LEU A 76 2.29 -11.97 -3.55
N GLY A 77 3.05 -12.80 -4.24
CA GLY A 77 4.49 -12.62 -4.35
C GLY A 77 4.89 -11.44 -5.26
N SER A 78 6.15 -11.09 -5.23
CA SER A 78 6.69 -9.95 -6.00
C SER A 78 6.60 -10.14 -7.52
N GLU A 79 6.34 -11.36 -8.01
CA GLU A 79 6.10 -11.64 -9.44
C GLU A 79 4.85 -10.93 -9.99
N PHE A 80 3.94 -10.50 -9.14
CA PHE A 80 2.73 -9.77 -9.53
C PHE A 80 2.88 -8.24 -9.51
N ALA A 81 4.03 -7.73 -9.07
CA ALA A 81 4.29 -6.30 -8.98
C ALA A 81 5.79 -6.01 -9.05
N TYR A 82 6.43 -6.43 -10.14
CA TYR A 82 7.88 -6.33 -10.29
C TYR A 82 8.26 -5.09 -11.10
N PRO A 83 9.13 -4.20 -10.57
CA PRO A 83 9.57 -3.02 -11.31
C PRO A 83 10.45 -3.38 -12.52
N GLU A 84 10.17 -2.79 -13.66
CA GLU A 84 10.96 -2.94 -14.89
C GLU A 84 12.46 -2.63 -14.65
N LEU A 85 12.74 -1.65 -13.80
CA LEU A 85 14.10 -1.24 -13.46
C LEU A 85 14.94 -2.35 -12.83
N PHE A 86 14.32 -3.40 -12.31
CA PHE A 86 14.99 -4.47 -11.57
C PHE A 86 15.03 -5.80 -12.34
N ASP A 87 14.77 -5.78 -13.64
CA ASP A 87 14.77 -7.00 -14.47
C ASP A 87 16.07 -7.79 -14.34
N SER A 88 17.23 -7.13 -14.25
CA SER A 88 18.54 -7.78 -14.12
C SER A 88 18.72 -8.51 -12.78
N TYR A 89 17.90 -8.24 -11.79
CA TYR A 89 17.94 -8.87 -10.47
C TYR A 89 16.86 -9.94 -10.28
N CYS A 90 16.03 -10.14 -11.31
CA CYS A 90 14.91 -11.07 -11.23
C CYS A 90 15.40 -12.51 -11.40
N ASN A 91 15.13 -13.36 -10.40
CA ASN A 91 15.43 -14.80 -10.42
C ASN A 91 14.17 -15.66 -10.60
N PHE A 92 13.05 -15.04 -10.98
CA PHE A 92 11.77 -15.67 -11.25
C PHE A 92 11.11 -15.01 -12.46
N GLU A 93 10.04 -15.62 -12.98
CA GLU A 93 9.28 -15.03 -14.09
C GLU A 93 8.26 -14.03 -13.56
N PRO A 94 8.43 -12.70 -13.84
CA PRO A 94 7.43 -11.72 -13.44
C PRO A 94 6.13 -11.93 -14.22
N LYS A 95 4.98 -11.86 -13.51
CA LYS A 95 3.65 -11.97 -14.13
C LYS A 95 3.06 -10.60 -14.43
N ILE A 96 3.35 -9.63 -13.58
CA ILE A 96 2.95 -8.24 -13.78
C ILE A 96 4.18 -7.36 -13.56
N VAL A 97 4.56 -6.61 -14.59
CA VAL A 97 5.72 -5.73 -14.57
C VAL A 97 5.28 -4.28 -14.54
N HIS A 98 5.82 -3.51 -13.60
CA HIS A 98 5.61 -2.07 -13.52
C HIS A 98 6.58 -1.35 -14.44
N LEU A 99 6.06 -0.72 -15.49
CA LEU A 99 6.87 -0.02 -16.47
C LEU A 99 7.50 1.24 -15.85
N LYS A 100 8.70 1.56 -16.34
CA LYS A 100 9.36 2.81 -15.96
C LYS A 100 8.53 3.99 -16.46
N LYS A 101 8.17 4.89 -15.55
CA LYS A 101 7.36 6.05 -15.84
C LYS A 101 8.22 7.21 -16.33
N ASP A 102 7.81 7.85 -17.43
CA ASP A 102 8.40 9.11 -17.87
C ASP A 102 7.71 10.25 -17.13
N ASN A 103 8.32 10.70 -16.04
CA ASN A 103 7.76 11.75 -15.20
C ASN A 103 7.60 13.09 -15.90
N SER A 104 8.37 13.34 -16.96
CA SER A 104 8.25 14.60 -17.73
C SER A 104 6.90 14.72 -18.43
N LYS A 105 6.22 13.59 -18.68
CA LYS A 105 4.89 13.55 -19.31
C LYS A 105 3.74 13.66 -18.30
N TYR A 106 3.93 13.19 -17.07
CA TYR A 106 2.85 12.97 -16.10
C TYR A 106 2.88 13.93 -14.91
N HIS A 107 4.00 14.60 -14.67
CA HIS A 107 4.22 15.51 -13.55
C HIS A 107 4.68 16.88 -14.06
N LYS A 108 3.77 17.54 -14.73
CA LYS A 108 4.03 18.90 -15.27
C LYS A 108 3.93 19.96 -14.19
#